data_cc1c6e67362eb5c08fd2b3d5a098ce28
#
_entry.id   cc1c6e67362eb5c08fd2b3d5a098ce28
#
_cell.length_a   1.000
_cell.length_b   1.000
_cell.length_c   1.000
_cell.angle_alpha   90.00
_cell.angle_beta   90.00
_cell.angle_gamma   90.00
#
_symmetry.space_group_name_H-M   'P 1'
#
loop_
_entity.id
_entity.type
_entity.pdbx_description
1 polymer ?
#
loop_
_entity_poly.entity_id
_entity_poly.type
_entity_poly.pdbx_seq_one_letter_code
_entity_poly.pdbx_strand_id
1 'polypeptide(L)'
;RRFGNTVVGMQSLSEKRASAYLFNVPGFDFVLYSGIQMEQTIFGEDGRLWLFVRSGRCFLGKASFVEIGRQEKILSVLFGGDRCFLSILSTLWQGSKRKNVVGGWKVEMKYCFDCDDTLYDQEWPFLMAMQEVVPDAPIMDMDQFYKDYTSIGESIYDVMARGIITVEDHGILRAYRAFAAYEIPFSLEQAADFQEAYVHYLQKISLSQIYRDYFAHTNAELAVFSNGDDTRQRMKFANLQLFDYFDENKVFTSDQIGYSKPDKKAYEEICRRMHTNPTEWFYIGDNYINDMEGAKQLGFRTIHLNRHKGKEGPASDYVVYSEAELIDLLEHLDAGEAAKKHKISRQ
;
A
#
# COMPACT_ATOMS: atom_id res chain seq x y z
N ARG A 1 11.04 15.10 46.97
CA ARG A 1 10.40 14.06 46.11
C ARG A 1 10.75 14.39 44.68
N ARG A 2 11.48 13.47 44.02
CA ARG A 2 11.96 13.65 42.63
C ARG A 2 10.77 13.41 41.70
N PHE A 3 10.45 14.41 40.89
CA PHE A 3 9.52 14.27 39.76
C PHE A 3 10.26 13.68 38.59
N GLY A 4 9.70 12.64 38.00
CA GLY A 4 10.20 12.10 36.72
C GLY A 4 9.81 13.07 35.60
N ASN A 5 10.81 13.71 35.00
CA ASN A 5 10.62 14.58 33.86
C ASN A 5 10.46 13.73 32.59
N THR A 6 9.25 13.60 32.05
CA THR A 6 9.03 13.15 30.69
C THR A 6 9.12 14.39 29.79
N VAL A 7 10.24 14.50 29.06
CA VAL A 7 10.41 15.57 28.06
C VAL A 7 9.65 15.19 26.81
N VAL A 8 8.65 15.99 26.49
CA VAL A 8 7.87 15.86 25.25
C VAL A 8 8.61 16.60 24.13
N GLY A 9 8.91 15.91 23.03
CA GLY A 9 9.56 16.50 21.87
C GLY A 9 8.67 17.56 21.22
N MET A 10 9.27 18.69 20.85
CA MET A 10 8.62 19.82 20.21
C MET A 10 9.12 19.95 18.76
N GLN A 11 8.22 19.86 17.78
CA GLN A 11 8.51 20.18 16.39
C GLN A 11 7.75 21.45 15.99
N SER A 12 8.45 22.40 15.40
CA SER A 12 7.84 23.60 14.83
C SER A 12 7.53 23.39 13.36
N LEU A 13 6.28 23.54 12.97
CA LEU A 13 5.84 23.58 11.58
C LEU A 13 5.68 25.05 11.16
N SER A 14 6.48 25.53 10.20
CA SER A 14 6.37 26.88 9.64
C SER A 14 5.69 26.84 8.29
N GLU A 15 4.39 27.12 8.26
CA GLU A 15 3.73 27.62 7.05
C GLU A 15 3.44 29.11 7.18
N LYS A 16 3.55 29.82 6.05
CA LYS A 16 3.46 31.29 5.97
C LYS A 16 2.16 31.81 6.60
N ARG A 17 2.26 32.40 7.81
CA ARG A 17 1.30 33.21 8.57
C ARG A 17 0.59 32.57 9.78
N ALA A 18 0.89 31.35 10.19
CA ALA A 18 0.48 30.88 11.50
C ALA A 18 1.55 29.94 12.06
N SER A 19 2.06 30.18 13.27
CA SER A 19 2.93 29.22 13.96
C SER A 19 2.03 28.18 14.62
N ALA A 20 2.13 26.93 14.19
CA ALA A 20 1.47 25.80 14.84
C ALA A 20 2.51 24.96 15.60
N TYR A 21 2.15 24.46 16.76
CA TYR A 21 2.99 23.56 17.56
C TYR A 21 2.29 22.23 17.70
N LEU A 22 2.96 21.15 17.25
CA LEU A 22 2.49 19.78 17.44
C LEU A 22 3.08 19.21 18.72
N PHE A 23 2.23 18.67 19.58
CA PHE A 23 2.64 17.99 20.80
C PHE A 23 2.29 16.52 20.70
N ASN A 24 3.30 15.67 20.76
CA ASN A 24 3.13 14.22 20.80
C ASN A 24 3.22 13.77 22.27
N VAL A 25 2.08 13.41 22.84
CA VAL A 25 2.00 12.80 24.16
C VAL A 25 1.43 11.40 23.97
N PRO A 26 1.99 10.32 24.55
CA PRO A 26 1.45 8.98 24.38
C PRO A 26 -0.06 8.93 24.62
N GLY A 27 -0.83 8.70 23.55
CA GLY A 27 -2.29 8.64 23.57
C GLY A 27 -3.05 9.92 23.18
N PHE A 28 -2.35 11.05 22.88
CA PHE A 28 -3.01 12.30 22.50
C PHE A 28 -2.10 13.17 21.64
N ASP A 29 -2.60 13.59 20.48
CA ASP A 29 -1.97 14.60 19.64
C ASP A 29 -2.70 15.94 19.76
N PHE A 30 -1.93 17.02 20.00
CA PHE A 30 -2.48 18.37 20.14
C PHE A 30 -1.82 19.31 19.13
N VAL A 31 -2.63 20.13 18.46
CA VAL A 31 -2.17 21.23 17.61
C VAL A 31 -2.63 22.54 18.23
N LEU A 32 -1.70 23.44 18.54
CA LEU A 32 -1.97 24.79 19.03
C LEU A 32 -1.69 25.83 17.94
N TYR A 33 -2.70 26.61 17.61
CA TYR A 33 -2.59 27.73 16.66
C TYR A 33 -2.36 29.05 17.38
N SER A 34 -1.27 29.70 17.01
CA SER A 34 -0.83 31.10 17.03
C SER A 34 -0.82 31.94 18.32
N GLY A 35 0.21 32.71 18.45
CA GLY A 35 0.32 33.93 19.26
C GLY A 35 0.85 33.73 20.68
N ILE A 36 0.95 32.51 21.17
CA ILE A 36 1.46 32.21 22.52
C ILE A 36 2.79 31.46 22.40
N GLN A 37 3.87 32.05 22.88
CA GLN A 37 5.14 31.35 23.01
C GLN A 37 5.10 30.48 24.27
N MET A 38 5.08 29.14 24.08
CA MET A 38 5.13 28.19 25.16
C MET A 38 6.56 27.71 25.41
N GLU A 39 6.97 27.63 26.67
CA GLU A 39 8.29 27.17 27.05
C GLU A 39 8.31 25.70 27.48
N GLN A 40 7.26 25.19 28.10
CA GLN A 40 7.19 23.80 28.53
C GLN A 40 5.76 23.32 28.79
N THR A 41 5.51 22.03 28.53
CA THR A 41 4.26 21.34 28.87
C THR A 41 4.57 20.09 29.67
N ILE A 42 3.95 19.91 30.82
CA ILE A 42 4.13 18.76 31.72
C ILE A 42 2.77 18.14 32.03
N PHE A 43 2.66 16.83 31.88
CA PHE A 43 1.51 16.04 32.32
C PHE A 43 1.79 15.47 33.70
N GLY A 44 0.91 15.74 34.68
CA GLY A 44 0.97 15.16 35.99
C GLY A 44 0.25 13.81 36.09
N GLU A 45 0.70 12.93 36.96
CA GLU A 45 0.09 11.61 37.24
C GLU A 45 -1.38 11.71 37.73
N ASP A 46 -1.82 12.90 38.14
CA ASP A 46 -3.18 13.19 38.57
C ASP A 46 -4.12 13.68 37.44
N GLY A 47 -3.69 13.56 36.17
CA GLY A 47 -4.46 13.97 35.00
C GLY A 47 -4.51 15.47 34.75
N ARG A 48 -3.63 16.25 35.40
CA ARG A 48 -3.54 17.70 35.22
C ARG A 48 -2.49 18.04 34.18
N LEU A 49 -2.83 19.01 33.30
CA LEU A 49 -1.93 19.55 32.30
C LEU A 49 -1.32 20.86 32.81
N TRP A 50 -0.01 20.97 32.81
CA TRP A 50 0.73 22.15 33.17
C TRP A 50 1.32 22.82 31.95
N LEU A 51 0.98 24.07 31.68
CA LEU A 51 1.47 24.87 30.58
C LEU A 51 2.31 26.03 31.12
N PHE A 52 3.56 26.13 30.66
CA PHE A 52 4.46 27.23 30.99
C PHE A 52 4.60 28.17 29.79
N VAL A 53 4.31 29.44 29.99
CA VAL A 53 4.43 30.49 28.95
C VAL A 53 5.60 31.41 29.25
N ARG A 54 6.17 32.04 28.27
CA ARG A 54 7.40 32.85 28.32
C ARG A 54 7.35 34.04 29.31
N SER A 55 6.22 34.35 29.85
CA SER A 55 6.09 35.42 30.84
C SER A 55 6.41 35.01 32.28
N GLY A 56 6.85 33.78 32.54
CA GLY A 56 7.25 33.30 33.85
C GLY A 56 6.09 33.09 34.84
N ARG A 57 4.84 33.10 34.39
CA ARG A 57 3.68 32.77 35.21
C ARG A 57 3.22 31.36 34.93
N CYS A 58 3.10 30.59 36.03
CA CYS A 58 2.56 29.24 35.98
C CYS A 58 1.05 29.30 36.15
N PHE A 59 0.30 28.73 35.22
CA PHE A 59 -1.15 28.63 35.31
C PHE A 59 -1.55 27.19 35.60
N LEU A 60 -2.32 27.00 36.67
CA LEU A 60 -2.91 25.72 37.03
C LEU A 60 -4.31 25.66 36.43
N GLY A 61 -4.51 24.82 35.41
CA GLY A 61 -5.81 24.61 34.79
C GLY A 61 -6.32 23.19 35.03
N LYS A 62 -7.59 23.04 35.35
CA LYS A 62 -8.26 21.74 35.38
C LYS A 62 -8.77 21.45 33.96
N ALA A 63 -8.23 20.41 33.32
CA ALA A 63 -8.77 19.95 32.04
C ALA A 63 -10.09 19.20 32.33
N SER A 64 -11.18 19.67 31.75
CA SER A 64 -12.47 18.99 31.82
C SER A 64 -12.89 18.57 30.41
N PHE A 65 -13.21 17.30 30.23
CA PHE A 65 -13.77 16.80 29.00
C PHE A 65 -15.27 17.02 29.02
N VAL A 66 -15.79 17.76 28.05
CA VAL A 66 -17.23 17.91 27.85
C VAL A 66 -17.60 17.11 26.61
N GLU A 67 -18.44 16.12 26.80
CA GLU A 67 -18.98 15.31 25.71
C GLU A 67 -20.19 16.04 25.13
N ILE A 68 -20.07 16.59 23.93
CA ILE A 68 -21.17 17.24 23.22
C ILE A 68 -21.58 16.34 22.05
N GLY A 69 -22.62 15.55 22.27
CA GLY A 69 -23.15 14.63 21.27
C GLY A 69 -22.25 13.39 21.02
N ARG A 70 -22.68 12.51 20.12
CA ARG A 70 -22.01 11.22 19.89
C ARG A 70 -20.67 11.30 19.13
N GLN A 71 -20.19 12.48 18.73
CA GLN A 71 -19.07 12.59 17.77
C GLN A 71 -18.00 13.65 18.06
N GLU A 72 -18.14 14.50 19.08
CA GLU A 72 -17.13 15.54 19.32
C GLU A 72 -16.72 15.59 20.81
N LYS A 73 -15.42 15.58 21.05
CA LYS A 73 -14.85 15.86 22.38
C LYS A 73 -14.19 17.23 22.34
N ILE A 74 -14.73 18.17 23.08
CA ILE A 74 -14.15 19.50 23.26
C ILE A 74 -13.42 19.53 24.58
N LEU A 75 -12.12 19.84 24.55
CA LEU A 75 -11.34 20.13 25.74
C LEU A 75 -11.46 21.62 26.06
N SER A 76 -12.17 21.98 27.10
CA SER A 76 -12.18 23.37 27.59
C SER A 76 -11.18 23.50 28.72
N VAL A 77 -10.20 24.39 28.54
CA VAL A 77 -9.26 24.78 29.60
C VAL A 77 -9.66 26.16 30.12
N LEU A 78 -10.12 26.24 31.37
CA LEU A 78 -10.46 27.51 31.99
C LEU A 78 -9.23 28.06 32.70
N PHE A 79 -8.70 29.19 32.22
CA PHE A 79 -7.68 29.95 32.89
C PHE A 79 -8.35 31.02 33.77
N GLY A 80 -7.86 31.18 35.00
CA GLY A 80 -8.41 32.19 35.90
C GLY A 80 -8.13 33.59 35.39
N GLY A 81 -9.17 34.26 34.90
CA GLY A 81 -9.18 35.68 34.55
C GLY A 81 -9.53 36.03 33.12
N ASP A 82 -9.08 35.30 32.12
CA ASP A 82 -9.40 35.53 30.69
C ASP A 82 -9.76 34.23 30.00
N ARG A 83 -10.86 34.24 29.24
CA ARG A 83 -11.34 33.08 28.50
C ARG A 83 -10.50 32.85 27.25
N CYS A 84 -9.65 31.85 27.24
CA CYS A 84 -9.03 31.34 26.04
C CYS A 84 -9.82 30.15 25.50
N PHE A 85 -10.41 30.26 24.32
CA PHE A 85 -11.08 29.16 23.68
C PHE A 85 -10.06 28.39 22.83
N LEU A 86 -9.73 27.18 23.25
CA LEU A 86 -9.02 26.19 22.43
C LEU A 86 -10.07 25.35 21.72
N SER A 87 -10.29 25.60 20.44
CA SER A 87 -11.07 24.70 19.60
C SER A 87 -10.13 23.63 19.05
N ILE A 88 -10.31 22.42 19.50
CA ILE A 88 -9.63 21.25 18.91
C ILE A 88 -10.55 20.73 17.81
N LEU A 89 -10.19 20.96 16.55
CA LEU A 89 -10.78 20.24 15.43
C LEU A 89 -10.22 18.81 15.49
N SER A 90 -10.98 17.89 16.10
CA SER A 90 -10.75 16.48 15.88
C SER A 90 -11.18 16.16 14.46
N THR A 91 -10.24 15.85 13.61
CA THR A 91 -10.50 15.19 12.33
C THR A 91 -11.41 13.99 12.56
N LEU A 92 -12.46 13.89 11.78
CA LEU A 92 -13.52 12.90 11.79
C LEU A 92 -12.98 11.48 12.04
N TRP A 93 -13.18 10.97 13.24
CA TRP A 93 -13.02 9.55 13.51
C TRP A 93 -14.40 8.90 13.37
N GLN A 94 -14.65 8.28 12.24
CA GLN A 94 -15.85 7.49 12.03
C GLN A 94 -15.75 6.19 12.82
N GLY A 95 -16.82 5.91 13.47
CA GLY A 95 -17.04 4.96 14.52
C GLY A 95 -16.42 3.57 14.37
N SER A 96 -15.52 3.25 15.26
CA SER A 96 -15.17 1.88 15.60
C SER A 96 -15.86 1.48 16.89
N LYS A 97 -16.59 0.37 16.84
CA LYS A 97 -17.19 -0.29 18.00
C LYS A 97 -16.11 -0.59 19.05
N ARG A 98 -16.26 -0.05 20.26
CA ARG A 98 -15.39 -0.41 21.39
C ARG A 98 -15.45 -1.93 21.60
N LYS A 99 -14.31 -2.60 21.36
CA LYS A 99 -13.99 -3.87 22.01
C LYS A 99 -12.98 -3.56 23.11
N ASN A 100 -13.22 -4.11 24.28
CA ASN A 100 -12.37 -3.98 25.47
C ASN A 100 -10.95 -4.44 25.15
N VAL A 101 -9.99 -3.53 25.13
CA VAL A 101 -8.57 -3.85 25.00
C VAL A 101 -7.98 -3.91 26.40
N VAL A 102 -7.77 -5.11 26.89
CA VAL A 102 -6.88 -5.40 27.99
C VAL A 102 -5.49 -5.52 27.39
N GLY A 103 -4.64 -4.50 27.62
CA GLY A 103 -3.17 -4.58 27.56
C GLY A 103 -2.54 -5.30 26.34
N GLY A 104 -2.84 -4.90 25.12
CA GLY A 104 -2.15 -5.42 23.93
C GLY A 104 -1.85 -4.28 22.95
N TRP A 105 -0.58 -4.11 22.60
CA TRP A 105 -0.17 -3.25 21.50
C TRP A 105 -0.84 -3.79 20.22
N LYS A 106 -1.68 -2.99 19.56
CA LYS A 106 -2.23 -3.36 18.26
C LYS A 106 -1.05 -3.35 17.30
N VAL A 107 -0.59 -4.52 16.86
CA VAL A 107 0.43 -4.61 15.82
C VAL A 107 -0.22 -4.11 14.54
N GLU A 108 0.25 -2.99 14.04
CA GLU A 108 -0.16 -2.45 12.76
C GLU A 108 0.36 -3.37 11.66
N MET A 109 -0.54 -3.87 10.82
CA MET A 109 -0.17 -4.79 9.74
C MET A 109 0.58 -4.04 8.65
N LYS A 110 1.45 -4.74 7.93
CA LYS A 110 2.28 -4.16 6.86
C LYS A 110 2.18 -5.04 5.61
N TYR A 111 1.76 -4.44 4.50
CA TYR A 111 1.53 -5.13 3.24
C TYR A 111 2.30 -4.48 2.11
N CYS A 112 3.14 -5.26 1.43
CA CYS A 112 3.82 -4.87 0.20
C CYS A 112 3.19 -5.64 -0.96
N PHE A 113 2.59 -4.92 -1.90
CA PHE A 113 1.90 -5.48 -3.05
C PHE A 113 2.83 -5.50 -4.27
N ASP A 114 2.74 -6.54 -5.09
CA ASP A 114 3.03 -6.43 -6.50
C ASP A 114 1.95 -5.60 -7.20
N CYS A 115 2.18 -5.20 -8.45
CA CYS A 115 1.22 -4.40 -9.22
C CYS A 115 0.48 -5.21 -10.27
N ASP A 116 1.23 -5.79 -11.20
CA ASP A 116 0.68 -6.46 -12.37
C ASP A 116 -0.01 -7.77 -11.95
N ASP A 117 -1.23 -7.98 -12.41
CA ASP A 117 -2.08 -9.12 -12.06
C ASP A 117 -2.39 -9.29 -10.54
N THR A 118 -1.97 -8.31 -9.75
CA THR A 118 -2.23 -8.24 -8.31
C THR A 118 -3.20 -7.10 -7.97
N LEU A 119 -2.86 -5.84 -8.29
CA LEU A 119 -3.71 -4.67 -8.03
C LEU A 119 -4.75 -4.42 -9.13
N TYR A 120 -4.59 -5.02 -10.27
CA TYR A 120 -5.55 -5.01 -11.36
C TYR A 120 -5.42 -6.32 -12.16
N ASP A 121 -6.43 -6.65 -12.94
CA ASP A 121 -6.42 -7.82 -13.82
C ASP A 121 -5.65 -7.50 -15.11
N GLN A 122 -4.46 -8.09 -15.27
CA GLN A 122 -3.60 -7.87 -16.44
C GLN A 122 -4.15 -8.57 -17.70
N GLU A 123 -5.03 -9.54 -17.55
CA GLU A 123 -5.69 -10.20 -18.69
C GLU A 123 -6.70 -9.25 -19.37
N TRP A 124 -7.32 -8.33 -18.62
CA TRP A 124 -8.32 -7.43 -19.18
C TRP A 124 -7.81 -6.57 -20.36
N PRO A 125 -6.67 -5.85 -20.30
CA PRO A 125 -6.15 -5.14 -21.47
C PRO A 125 -5.85 -6.04 -22.65
N PHE A 126 -5.41 -7.27 -22.40
CA PHE A 126 -5.16 -8.27 -23.43
C PHE A 126 -6.47 -8.68 -24.13
N LEU A 127 -7.51 -9.02 -23.38
CA LEU A 127 -8.81 -9.40 -23.94
C LEU A 127 -9.44 -8.28 -24.76
N MET A 128 -9.29 -7.03 -24.31
CA MET A 128 -9.77 -5.88 -25.06
C MET A 128 -9.02 -5.66 -26.37
N ALA A 129 -7.69 -5.84 -26.37
CA ALA A 129 -6.89 -5.79 -27.60
C ALA A 129 -7.23 -6.95 -28.55
N MET A 130 -7.47 -8.16 -28.03
CA MET A 130 -7.97 -9.29 -28.81
C MET A 130 -9.28 -8.95 -29.51
N GLN A 131 -10.23 -8.40 -28.77
CA GLN A 131 -11.55 -8.03 -29.30
C GLN A 131 -11.46 -6.94 -30.38
N GLU A 132 -10.54 -5.99 -30.24
CA GLU A 132 -10.38 -4.88 -31.19
C GLU A 132 -9.67 -5.31 -32.46
N VAL A 133 -8.57 -6.07 -32.36
CA VAL A 133 -7.66 -6.33 -33.50
C VAL A 133 -7.95 -7.66 -34.17
N VAL A 134 -8.35 -8.69 -33.42
CA VAL A 134 -8.54 -10.06 -33.91
C VAL A 134 -9.80 -10.71 -33.32
N PRO A 135 -10.99 -10.09 -33.46
CA PRO A 135 -12.23 -10.59 -32.83
C PRO A 135 -12.62 -11.99 -33.27
N ASP A 136 -12.22 -12.40 -34.49
CA ASP A 136 -12.55 -13.69 -35.08
C ASP A 136 -11.38 -14.70 -35.00
N ALA A 137 -10.38 -14.45 -34.15
CA ALA A 137 -9.26 -15.38 -33.99
C ALA A 137 -9.77 -16.76 -33.54
N PRO A 138 -9.38 -17.86 -34.21
CA PRO A 138 -9.91 -19.19 -33.89
C PRO A 138 -9.24 -19.82 -32.68
N ILE A 139 -9.27 -19.12 -31.55
CA ILE A 139 -8.70 -19.54 -30.28
C ILE A 139 -9.77 -20.26 -29.46
N MET A 140 -9.58 -21.55 -29.24
CA MET A 140 -10.53 -22.42 -28.57
C MET A 140 -10.46 -22.30 -27.04
N ASP A 141 -9.28 -21.99 -26.50
CA ASP A 141 -9.00 -21.85 -25.07
C ASP A 141 -8.24 -20.54 -24.86
N MET A 142 -8.96 -19.48 -24.50
CA MET A 142 -8.41 -18.15 -24.30
C MET A 142 -7.53 -18.09 -23.05
N ASP A 143 -7.90 -18.80 -21.99
CA ASP A 143 -7.11 -18.84 -20.75
C ASP A 143 -5.75 -19.48 -21.00
N GLN A 144 -5.69 -20.57 -21.78
CA GLN A 144 -4.41 -21.18 -22.12
C GLN A 144 -3.61 -20.31 -23.09
N PHE A 145 -4.26 -19.67 -24.05
CA PHE A 145 -3.59 -18.74 -24.97
C PHE A 145 -2.98 -17.55 -24.21
N TYR A 146 -3.69 -16.98 -23.24
CA TYR A 146 -3.18 -15.90 -22.39
C TYR A 146 -1.96 -16.34 -21.57
N LYS A 147 -1.99 -17.54 -20.98
CA LYS A 147 -0.84 -18.12 -20.25
C LYS A 147 0.38 -18.28 -21.16
N ASP A 148 0.18 -18.77 -22.37
CA ASP A 148 1.27 -18.94 -23.34
C ASP A 148 1.79 -17.58 -23.84
N TYR A 149 0.90 -16.61 -24.04
CA TYR A 149 1.27 -15.24 -24.37
C TYR A 149 2.12 -14.58 -23.28
N THR A 150 1.78 -14.74 -22.02
CA THR A 150 2.58 -14.21 -20.89
C THR A 150 3.91 -14.93 -20.77
N SER A 151 3.93 -16.26 -20.85
CA SER A 151 5.15 -17.08 -20.81
C SER A 151 6.13 -16.75 -21.96
N ILE A 152 5.62 -16.50 -23.15
CA ILE A 152 6.43 -16.03 -24.29
C ILE A 152 7.06 -14.66 -23.98
N GLY A 153 6.30 -13.74 -23.38
CA GLY A 153 6.82 -12.45 -22.93
C GLY A 153 7.96 -12.61 -21.92
N GLU A 154 7.77 -13.44 -20.90
CA GLU A 154 8.81 -13.76 -19.91
C GLU A 154 10.07 -14.33 -20.58
N SER A 155 9.93 -15.20 -21.58
CA SER A 155 11.06 -15.84 -22.28
C SER A 155 11.97 -14.87 -23.04
N ILE A 156 11.48 -13.68 -23.36
CA ILE A 156 12.23 -12.62 -24.09
C ILE A 156 12.47 -11.38 -23.23
N TYR A 157 12.06 -11.41 -21.96
CA TYR A 157 12.19 -10.28 -21.04
C TYR A 157 13.66 -9.83 -20.84
N ASP A 158 14.58 -10.77 -20.70
CA ASP A 158 16.00 -10.49 -20.55
C ASP A 158 16.60 -9.68 -21.72
N VAL A 159 16.10 -9.91 -22.93
CA VAL A 159 16.57 -9.22 -24.15
C VAL A 159 16.16 -7.75 -24.09
N MET A 160 14.94 -7.49 -23.63
CA MET A 160 14.43 -6.14 -23.38
C MET A 160 15.14 -5.47 -22.19
N ALA A 161 15.28 -6.18 -21.08
CA ALA A 161 15.92 -5.64 -19.87
C ALA A 161 17.38 -5.22 -20.10
N ARG A 162 18.06 -5.86 -21.05
CA ARG A 162 19.42 -5.48 -21.50
C ARG A 162 19.43 -4.38 -22.56
N GLY A 163 18.27 -3.84 -22.92
CA GLY A 163 18.16 -2.77 -23.93
C GLY A 163 18.46 -3.19 -25.36
N ILE A 164 18.42 -4.51 -25.68
CA ILE A 164 18.67 -5.02 -27.04
C ILE A 164 17.45 -4.78 -27.93
N ILE A 165 16.25 -4.87 -27.37
CA ILE A 165 14.99 -4.48 -27.98
C ILE A 165 14.28 -3.47 -27.09
N THR A 166 13.38 -2.68 -27.67
CA THR A 166 12.55 -1.75 -26.93
C THR A 166 11.41 -2.48 -26.19
N VAL A 167 10.75 -1.79 -25.25
CA VAL A 167 9.51 -2.29 -24.59
C VAL A 167 8.40 -2.54 -25.63
N GLU A 168 8.32 -1.69 -26.66
CA GLU A 168 7.38 -1.81 -27.75
C GLU A 168 7.68 -3.06 -28.59
N ASP A 169 8.95 -3.25 -29.04
CA ASP A 169 9.38 -4.44 -29.77
C ASP A 169 9.09 -5.73 -28.99
N HIS A 170 9.33 -5.71 -27.67
CA HIS A 170 9.01 -6.83 -26.79
C HIS A 170 7.52 -7.20 -26.86
N GLY A 171 6.63 -6.20 -26.77
CA GLY A 171 5.18 -6.43 -26.86
C GLY A 171 4.75 -6.97 -28.24
N ILE A 172 5.29 -6.40 -29.32
CA ILE A 172 5.03 -6.85 -30.70
C ILE A 172 5.50 -8.29 -30.89
N LEU A 173 6.73 -8.59 -30.50
CA LEU A 173 7.30 -9.94 -30.63
C LEU A 173 6.56 -10.97 -29.79
N ARG A 174 6.13 -10.60 -28.60
CA ARG A 174 5.30 -11.46 -27.73
C ARG A 174 4.00 -11.84 -28.43
N ALA A 175 3.26 -10.86 -28.94
CA ALA A 175 2.01 -11.11 -29.66
C ALA A 175 2.26 -11.95 -30.89
N TYR A 176 3.19 -11.55 -31.76
CA TYR A 176 3.51 -12.29 -32.98
C TYR A 176 3.86 -13.77 -32.73
N ARG A 177 4.70 -14.03 -31.71
CA ARG A 177 5.12 -15.40 -31.38
C ARG A 177 3.99 -16.22 -30.74
N ALA A 178 3.10 -15.59 -29.97
CA ALA A 178 1.95 -16.29 -29.41
C ALA A 178 1.01 -16.80 -30.49
N PHE A 179 0.64 -15.95 -31.45
CA PHE A 179 -0.20 -16.35 -32.57
C PHE A 179 0.49 -17.41 -33.45
N ALA A 180 1.80 -17.26 -33.73
CA ALA A 180 2.57 -18.22 -34.47
C ALA A 180 2.62 -19.61 -33.80
N ALA A 181 2.70 -19.67 -32.47
CA ALA A 181 2.68 -20.93 -31.73
C ALA A 181 1.36 -21.71 -31.86
N TYR A 182 0.27 -21.01 -32.17
CA TYR A 182 -1.06 -21.59 -32.45
C TYR A 182 -1.34 -21.75 -33.93
N GLU A 183 -0.33 -21.56 -34.79
CA GLU A 183 -0.44 -21.64 -36.25
C GLU A 183 -1.51 -20.69 -36.83
N ILE A 184 -1.81 -19.61 -36.12
CA ILE A 184 -2.76 -18.58 -36.54
C ILE A 184 -2.01 -17.55 -37.38
N PRO A 185 -2.41 -17.29 -38.65
CA PRO A 185 -1.81 -16.25 -39.46
C PRO A 185 -1.93 -14.88 -38.79
N PHE A 186 -0.81 -14.26 -38.50
CA PHE A 186 -0.74 -12.97 -37.82
C PHE A 186 0.49 -12.21 -38.31
N SER A 187 0.30 -11.09 -38.97
CA SER A 187 1.41 -10.29 -39.48
C SER A 187 2.09 -9.47 -38.40
N LEU A 188 3.32 -9.02 -38.66
CA LEU A 188 3.99 -8.07 -37.75
C LEU A 188 3.24 -6.73 -37.64
N GLU A 189 2.53 -6.31 -38.69
CA GLU A 189 1.67 -5.13 -38.67
C GLU A 189 0.50 -5.33 -37.69
N GLN A 190 -0.21 -6.45 -37.77
CA GLN A 190 -1.25 -6.81 -36.81
C GLN A 190 -0.72 -6.94 -35.38
N ALA A 191 0.51 -7.43 -35.23
CA ALA A 191 1.15 -7.49 -33.89
C ALA A 191 1.46 -6.10 -33.32
N ALA A 192 1.81 -5.15 -34.19
CA ALA A 192 1.99 -3.75 -33.80
C ALA A 192 0.64 -3.10 -33.43
N ASP A 193 -0.40 -3.30 -34.23
CA ASP A 193 -1.76 -2.82 -33.91
C ASP A 193 -2.26 -3.41 -32.59
N PHE A 194 -2.00 -4.71 -32.37
CA PHE A 194 -2.34 -5.36 -31.10
C PHE A 194 -1.60 -4.75 -29.92
N GLN A 195 -0.31 -4.48 -30.07
CA GLN A 195 0.49 -3.85 -29.00
C GLN A 195 0.01 -2.42 -28.74
N GLU A 196 -0.36 -1.66 -29.76
CA GLU A 196 -0.94 -0.32 -29.60
C GLU A 196 -2.27 -0.38 -28.85
N ALA A 197 -3.18 -1.27 -29.25
CA ALA A 197 -4.45 -1.50 -28.57
C ALA A 197 -4.24 -1.94 -27.11
N TYR A 198 -3.32 -2.89 -26.87
CA TYR A 198 -2.98 -3.33 -25.53
C TYR A 198 -2.51 -2.17 -24.64
N VAL A 199 -1.60 -1.31 -25.12
CA VAL A 199 -1.13 -0.13 -24.39
C VAL A 199 -2.25 0.89 -24.16
N HIS A 200 -3.13 1.08 -25.14
CA HIS A 200 -4.30 1.94 -25.01
C HIS A 200 -5.23 1.47 -23.86
N TYR A 201 -5.52 0.17 -23.78
CA TYR A 201 -6.33 -0.37 -22.69
C TYR A 201 -5.58 -0.39 -21.36
N LEU A 202 -4.27 -0.60 -21.37
CA LEU A 202 -3.45 -0.49 -20.16
C LEU A 202 -3.49 0.91 -19.53
N GLN A 203 -3.76 1.95 -20.33
CA GLN A 203 -3.98 3.30 -19.82
C GLN A 203 -5.36 3.49 -19.15
N LYS A 204 -6.27 2.53 -19.30
CA LYS A 204 -7.63 2.56 -18.74
C LYS A 204 -7.83 1.65 -17.53
N ILE A 205 -6.77 1.00 -17.07
CA ILE A 205 -6.85 0.16 -15.86
C ILE A 205 -7.24 1.01 -14.64
N SER A 206 -7.93 0.39 -13.71
CA SER A 206 -8.33 1.02 -12.45
C SER A 206 -8.35 -0.01 -11.33
N LEU A 207 -8.15 0.42 -10.09
CA LEU A 207 -8.44 -0.42 -8.93
C LEU A 207 -9.92 -0.83 -8.94
N SER A 208 -10.19 -2.06 -8.61
CA SER A 208 -11.57 -2.51 -8.35
C SER A 208 -12.17 -1.79 -7.13
N GLN A 209 -13.50 -1.77 -7.02
CA GLN A 209 -14.17 -1.09 -5.90
C GLN A 209 -13.76 -1.71 -4.56
N ILE A 210 -13.58 -3.04 -4.50
CA ILE A 210 -13.21 -3.73 -3.26
C ILE A 210 -11.82 -3.32 -2.75
N TYR A 211 -10.85 -3.10 -3.64
CA TYR A 211 -9.54 -2.55 -3.28
C TYR A 211 -9.66 -1.10 -2.79
N ARG A 212 -10.40 -0.24 -3.50
CA ARG A 212 -10.60 1.15 -3.08
C ARG A 212 -11.23 1.24 -1.70
N ASP A 213 -12.26 0.43 -1.44
CA ASP A 213 -12.93 0.40 -0.15
C ASP A 213 -11.99 -0.06 0.96
N TYR A 214 -11.20 -1.10 0.72
CA TYR A 214 -10.22 -1.59 1.70
C TYR A 214 -9.13 -0.55 1.98
N PHE A 215 -8.48 -0.01 0.95
CA PHE A 215 -7.40 0.95 1.12
C PHE A 215 -7.84 2.27 1.77
N ALA A 216 -9.09 2.67 1.56
CA ALA A 216 -9.65 3.86 2.21
C ALA A 216 -9.90 3.69 3.72
N HIS A 217 -9.97 2.45 4.24
CA HIS A 217 -10.36 2.18 5.63
C HIS A 217 -9.32 1.41 6.45
N THR A 218 -8.33 0.79 5.81
CA THR A 218 -7.27 0.08 6.53
C THR A 218 -6.35 1.05 7.28
N ASN A 219 -5.82 0.60 8.42
CA ASN A 219 -4.73 1.27 9.12
C ASN A 219 -3.39 0.58 8.88
N ALA A 220 -3.34 -0.40 7.98
CA ALA A 220 -2.11 -1.10 7.65
C ALA A 220 -1.12 -0.17 6.93
N GLU A 221 0.15 -0.40 7.13
CA GLU A 221 1.21 0.24 6.36
C GLU A 221 1.28 -0.42 4.98
N LEU A 222 1.17 0.40 3.91
CA LEU A 222 1.08 -0.07 2.54
C LEU A 222 2.33 0.29 1.74
N ALA A 223 2.81 -0.64 0.92
CA ALA A 223 3.90 -0.46 -0.03
C ALA A 223 3.61 -1.20 -1.35
N VAL A 224 4.27 -0.77 -2.42
CA VAL A 224 4.25 -1.45 -3.72
C VAL A 224 5.67 -1.70 -4.19
N PHE A 225 5.91 -2.90 -4.74
CA PHE A 225 7.13 -3.21 -5.46
C PHE A 225 6.83 -4.04 -6.70
N SER A 226 7.05 -3.45 -7.89
CA SER A 226 6.77 -4.06 -9.18
C SER A 226 8.02 -4.15 -10.06
N ASN A 227 8.14 -5.25 -10.81
CA ASN A 227 9.14 -5.38 -11.86
C ASN A 227 8.75 -4.57 -13.09
N GLY A 228 9.71 -3.90 -13.71
CA GLY A 228 9.55 -3.23 -14.99
C GLY A 228 10.21 -1.86 -15.06
N ASP A 229 10.12 -1.25 -16.24
CA ASP A 229 10.55 0.11 -16.54
C ASP A 229 9.80 1.13 -15.66
N ASP A 230 10.53 2.06 -15.07
CA ASP A 230 9.97 3.01 -14.09
C ASP A 230 8.87 3.89 -14.71
N THR A 231 9.07 4.39 -15.93
CA THR A 231 8.09 5.25 -16.60
C THR A 231 6.78 4.53 -16.82
N ARG A 232 6.85 3.28 -17.29
CA ARG A 232 5.66 2.46 -17.57
C ARG A 232 4.95 2.05 -16.28
N GLN A 233 5.67 1.66 -15.24
CA GLN A 233 5.06 1.29 -13.97
C GLN A 233 4.42 2.50 -13.28
N ARG A 234 5.06 3.67 -13.30
CA ARG A 234 4.48 4.90 -12.75
C ARG A 234 3.23 5.35 -13.50
N MET A 235 3.17 5.14 -14.81
CA MET A 235 1.93 5.37 -15.57
C MET A 235 0.79 4.47 -15.05
N LYS A 236 1.06 3.18 -14.80
CA LYS A 236 0.06 2.27 -14.20
C LYS A 236 -0.34 2.71 -12.79
N PHE A 237 0.63 3.07 -11.94
CA PHE A 237 0.35 3.57 -10.58
C PHE A 237 -0.54 4.80 -10.59
N ALA A 238 -0.32 5.72 -11.55
CA ALA A 238 -1.16 6.89 -11.73
C ALA A 238 -2.58 6.53 -12.17
N ASN A 239 -2.73 5.62 -13.15
CA ASN A 239 -4.03 5.16 -13.62
C ASN A 239 -4.82 4.41 -12.54
N LEU A 240 -4.13 3.63 -11.71
CA LEU A 240 -4.70 2.96 -10.55
C LEU A 240 -4.98 3.92 -9.37
N GLN A 241 -4.58 5.18 -9.47
CA GLN A 241 -4.69 6.19 -8.39
C GLN A 241 -4.04 5.70 -7.07
N LEU A 242 -2.91 4.97 -7.17
CA LEU A 242 -2.28 4.38 -5.98
C LEU A 242 -1.81 5.42 -4.97
N PHE A 243 -1.41 6.60 -5.42
CA PHE A 243 -0.90 7.66 -4.54
C PHE A 243 -1.98 8.31 -3.66
N ASP A 244 -3.27 7.99 -3.88
CA ASP A 244 -4.35 8.35 -2.97
C ASP A 244 -4.34 7.49 -1.69
N TYR A 245 -3.67 6.32 -1.73
CA TYR A 245 -3.67 5.33 -0.66
C TYR A 245 -2.27 4.98 -0.15
N PHE A 246 -1.25 5.05 -1.02
CA PHE A 246 0.12 4.64 -0.74
C PHE A 246 1.04 5.84 -0.62
N ASP A 247 1.96 5.82 0.36
CA ASP A 247 3.05 6.80 0.44
C ASP A 247 3.99 6.62 -0.77
N GLU A 248 4.22 7.67 -1.54
CA GLU A 248 5.07 7.66 -2.73
C GLU A 248 6.49 7.13 -2.43
N ASN A 249 7.00 7.35 -1.22
CA ASN A 249 8.30 6.85 -0.78
C ASN A 249 8.33 5.33 -0.54
N LYS A 250 7.17 4.65 -0.60
CA LYS A 250 7.00 3.21 -0.44
C LYS A 250 6.49 2.52 -1.71
N VAL A 251 6.57 3.22 -2.85
CA VAL A 251 6.21 2.70 -4.17
C VAL A 251 7.46 2.58 -5.02
N PHE A 252 7.86 1.33 -5.30
CA PHE A 252 9.14 1.00 -5.92
C PHE A 252 8.95 0.26 -7.25
N THR A 253 9.87 0.53 -8.18
CA THR A 253 10.04 -0.24 -9.41
C THR A 253 11.40 -0.90 -9.44
N SER A 254 11.53 -2.04 -10.13
CA SER A 254 12.83 -2.72 -10.26
C SER A 254 13.87 -1.87 -10.98
N ASP A 255 13.45 -1.07 -11.95
CA ASP A 255 14.31 -0.14 -12.68
C ASP A 255 14.90 0.93 -11.73
N GLN A 256 14.05 1.55 -10.91
CA GLN A 256 14.48 2.56 -9.94
C GLN A 256 15.43 2.01 -8.88
N ILE A 257 15.24 0.77 -8.44
CA ILE A 257 16.08 0.17 -7.40
C ILE A 257 17.31 -0.56 -7.93
N GLY A 258 17.35 -0.86 -9.23
CA GLY A 258 18.48 -1.51 -9.91
C GLY A 258 18.52 -3.03 -9.78
N TYR A 259 17.50 -3.65 -9.21
CA TYR A 259 17.36 -5.10 -9.04
C TYR A 259 15.92 -5.52 -9.30
N SER A 260 15.73 -6.70 -9.93
CA SER A 260 14.41 -7.27 -10.24
C SER A 260 14.10 -8.48 -9.37
N LYS A 261 12.82 -8.68 -9.04
CA LYS A 261 12.34 -9.95 -8.48
C LYS A 261 12.67 -11.09 -9.46
N PRO A 262 13.06 -12.28 -9.04
CA PRO A 262 13.12 -12.77 -7.65
C PRO A 262 14.49 -12.56 -6.96
N ASP A 263 15.39 -11.71 -7.49
CA ASP A 263 16.71 -11.49 -6.85
C ASP A 263 16.50 -11.00 -5.40
N LYS A 264 17.15 -11.68 -4.47
CA LYS A 264 17.14 -11.33 -3.05
C LYS A 264 17.52 -9.87 -2.79
N LYS A 265 18.45 -9.32 -3.58
CA LYS A 265 18.89 -7.92 -3.49
C LYS A 265 17.77 -6.91 -3.74
N ALA A 266 16.79 -7.26 -4.59
CA ALA A 266 15.64 -6.43 -4.83
C ALA A 266 14.83 -6.21 -3.53
N TYR A 267 14.57 -7.27 -2.80
CA TYR A 267 13.87 -7.23 -1.52
C TYR A 267 14.70 -6.61 -0.39
N GLU A 268 16.01 -6.85 -0.37
CA GLU A 268 16.93 -6.19 0.57
C GLU A 268 16.91 -4.67 0.38
N GLU A 269 16.92 -4.21 -0.87
CA GLU A 269 16.95 -2.79 -1.19
C GLU A 269 15.63 -2.08 -0.82
N ILE A 270 14.46 -2.66 -1.08
CA ILE A 270 13.19 -2.05 -0.64
C ILE A 270 13.10 -1.99 0.89
N CYS A 271 13.53 -3.03 1.60
CA CYS A 271 13.58 -3.02 3.07
C CYS A 271 14.53 -1.94 3.59
N ARG A 272 15.69 -1.78 2.95
CA ARG A 272 16.67 -0.74 3.31
C ARG A 272 16.07 0.67 3.12
N ARG A 273 15.39 0.92 2.00
CA ARG A 273 14.73 2.22 1.73
C ARG A 273 13.58 2.50 2.68
N MET A 274 12.80 1.49 3.03
CA MET A 274 11.71 1.61 4.00
C MET A 274 12.19 1.61 5.46
N HIS A 275 13.48 1.38 5.73
CA HIS A 275 14.05 1.26 7.08
C HIS A 275 13.32 0.24 7.95
N THR A 276 13.03 -0.95 7.39
CA THR A 276 12.16 -1.93 8.02
C THR A 276 12.74 -3.34 8.00
N ASN A 277 12.17 -4.22 8.84
CA ASN A 277 12.50 -5.64 8.86
C ASN A 277 11.52 -6.42 7.97
N PRO A 278 11.98 -7.26 7.03
CA PRO A 278 11.10 -8.03 6.14
C PRO A 278 10.11 -8.93 6.89
N THR A 279 10.47 -9.44 8.08
CA THR A 279 9.59 -10.30 8.89
C THR A 279 8.34 -9.60 9.43
N GLU A 280 8.29 -8.26 9.38
CA GLU A 280 7.14 -7.47 9.77
C GLU A 280 6.09 -7.36 8.66
N TRP A 281 6.45 -7.69 7.42
CA TRP A 281 5.66 -7.47 6.22
C TRP A 281 5.08 -8.75 5.66
N PHE A 282 3.89 -8.63 5.08
CA PHE A 282 3.40 -9.56 4.08
C PHE A 282 3.77 -9.04 2.70
N TYR A 283 4.28 -9.92 1.84
CA TYR A 283 4.39 -9.69 0.42
C TYR A 283 3.21 -10.35 -0.29
N ILE A 284 2.52 -9.60 -1.14
CA ILE A 284 1.29 -10.01 -1.83
C ILE A 284 1.55 -9.92 -3.33
N GLY A 285 1.37 -11.00 -4.06
CA GLY A 285 1.60 -11.03 -5.50
C GLY A 285 1.00 -12.28 -6.14
N ASP A 286 1.02 -12.31 -7.47
CA ASP A 286 0.47 -13.39 -8.29
C ASP A 286 1.51 -14.42 -8.73
N ASN A 287 2.77 -13.99 -8.88
CA ASN A 287 3.82 -14.82 -9.43
C ASN A 287 4.56 -15.61 -8.35
N TYR A 288 4.41 -16.95 -8.39
CA TYR A 288 4.99 -17.80 -7.36
C TYR A 288 6.52 -17.69 -7.25
N ILE A 289 7.23 -17.58 -8.38
CA ILE A 289 8.71 -17.51 -8.37
C ILE A 289 9.16 -16.10 -7.95
N ASN A 290 8.63 -15.09 -8.61
CA ASN A 290 9.04 -13.72 -8.38
C ASN A 290 8.64 -13.24 -6.99
N ASP A 291 7.38 -13.44 -6.59
CA ASP A 291 6.81 -12.82 -5.40
C ASP A 291 6.90 -13.72 -4.17
N MET A 292 6.54 -15.00 -4.32
CA MET A 292 6.51 -15.90 -3.17
C MET A 292 7.90 -16.41 -2.82
N GLU A 293 8.57 -17.09 -3.76
CA GLU A 293 9.93 -17.59 -3.52
C GLU A 293 10.92 -16.45 -3.27
N GLY A 294 10.80 -15.34 -4.05
CA GLY A 294 11.66 -14.17 -3.92
C GLY A 294 11.56 -13.51 -2.55
N ALA A 295 10.36 -13.15 -2.11
CA ALA A 295 10.14 -12.50 -0.81
C ALA A 295 10.47 -13.44 0.36
N LYS A 296 10.14 -14.73 0.24
CA LYS A 296 10.37 -15.72 1.28
C LYS A 296 11.84 -15.88 1.65
N GLN A 297 12.76 -15.74 0.69
CA GLN A 297 14.21 -15.81 0.92
C GLN A 297 14.69 -14.80 1.96
N LEU A 298 14.01 -13.65 2.09
CA LEU A 298 14.37 -12.60 3.03
C LEU A 298 13.56 -12.68 4.34
N GLY A 299 12.55 -13.53 4.41
CA GLY A 299 11.73 -13.75 5.60
C GLY A 299 10.41 -12.98 5.63
N PHE A 300 9.96 -12.44 4.50
CA PHE A 300 8.59 -11.96 4.39
C PHE A 300 7.58 -13.07 4.66
N ARG A 301 6.44 -12.74 5.21
CA ARG A 301 5.24 -13.56 5.09
C ARG A 301 4.65 -13.34 3.70
N THR A 302 3.98 -14.34 3.13
CA THR A 302 3.58 -14.29 1.73
C THR A 302 2.09 -14.61 1.56
N ILE A 303 1.43 -13.85 0.70
CA ILE A 303 0.05 -14.10 0.28
C ILE A 303 0.05 -14.21 -1.24
N HIS A 304 -0.24 -15.37 -1.76
CA HIS A 304 -0.30 -15.66 -3.19
C HIS A 304 -1.72 -15.44 -3.72
N LEU A 305 -1.91 -14.41 -4.53
CA LEU A 305 -3.14 -14.18 -5.27
C LEU A 305 -3.08 -14.95 -6.60
N ASN A 306 -3.45 -16.23 -6.56
CA ASN A 306 -3.33 -17.15 -7.68
C ASN A 306 -4.58 -17.16 -8.57
N ARG A 307 -4.89 -16.02 -9.24
CA ARG A 307 -6.08 -15.84 -10.10
C ARG A 307 -6.18 -16.90 -11.18
N HIS A 308 -5.08 -17.18 -11.86
CA HIS A 308 -5.00 -18.06 -13.03
C HIS A 308 -4.66 -19.51 -12.67
N LYS A 309 -4.69 -19.88 -11.38
CA LYS A 309 -4.41 -21.23 -10.87
C LYS A 309 -3.07 -21.78 -11.39
N GLY A 310 -2.06 -20.92 -11.36
CA GLY A 310 -0.70 -21.25 -11.73
C GLY A 310 0.02 -22.11 -10.66
N LYS A 311 1.37 -22.08 -10.70
CA LYS A 311 2.22 -22.85 -9.76
C LYS A 311 1.93 -22.44 -8.31
N GLU A 312 1.78 -23.42 -7.44
CA GLU A 312 1.72 -23.27 -6.00
C GLU A 312 2.85 -24.02 -5.32
N GLY A 313 3.14 -23.66 -4.06
CA GLY A 313 4.18 -24.35 -3.30
C GLY A 313 4.39 -23.77 -1.90
N PRO A 314 5.40 -24.27 -1.18
CA PRO A 314 5.62 -23.98 0.25
C PRO A 314 6.07 -22.54 0.53
N ALA A 315 6.42 -21.76 -0.49
CA ALA A 315 6.79 -20.36 -0.32
C ALA A 315 5.57 -19.45 -0.06
N SER A 316 4.34 -19.92 -0.32
CA SER A 316 3.10 -19.21 -0.02
C SER A 316 2.61 -19.58 1.39
N ASP A 317 2.54 -18.61 2.30
CA ASP A 317 1.92 -18.82 3.62
C ASP A 317 0.39 -18.86 3.51
N TYR A 318 -0.17 -18.08 2.57
CA TYR A 318 -1.59 -18.07 2.21
C TYR A 318 -1.72 -18.12 0.69
N VAL A 319 -2.76 -18.77 0.21
CA VAL A 319 -3.17 -18.76 -1.20
C VAL A 319 -4.63 -18.34 -1.27
N VAL A 320 -4.92 -17.39 -2.13
CA VAL A 320 -6.26 -16.89 -2.43
C VAL A 320 -6.43 -16.80 -3.95
N TYR A 321 -7.65 -16.93 -4.45
CA TYR A 321 -7.90 -17.06 -5.88
C TYR A 321 -8.71 -15.90 -6.47
N SER A 322 -9.05 -14.91 -5.63
CA SER A 322 -9.78 -13.72 -6.06
C SER A 322 -9.46 -12.51 -5.18
N GLU A 323 -9.73 -11.30 -5.69
CA GLU A 323 -9.61 -10.06 -4.90
C GLU A 323 -10.51 -10.12 -3.66
N ALA A 324 -11.72 -10.69 -3.78
CA ALA A 324 -12.63 -10.79 -2.66
C ALA A 324 -12.06 -11.67 -1.54
N GLU A 325 -11.46 -12.82 -1.88
CA GLU A 325 -10.79 -13.69 -0.91
C GLU A 325 -9.55 -13.02 -0.30
N LEU A 326 -8.80 -12.25 -1.10
CA LEU A 326 -7.66 -11.50 -0.61
C LEU A 326 -8.10 -10.47 0.43
N ILE A 327 -9.09 -9.65 0.11
CA ILE A 327 -9.54 -8.60 1.02
C ILE A 327 -10.15 -9.19 2.30
N ASP A 328 -10.95 -10.25 2.20
CA ASP A 328 -11.45 -10.98 3.38
C ASP A 328 -10.31 -11.46 4.29
N LEU A 329 -9.23 -12.00 3.70
CA LEU A 329 -8.03 -12.40 4.44
C LEU A 329 -7.34 -11.20 5.12
N LEU A 330 -7.16 -10.09 4.40
CA LEU A 330 -6.49 -8.89 4.94
C LEU A 330 -7.30 -8.28 6.09
N GLU A 331 -8.62 -8.20 5.97
CA GLU A 331 -9.50 -7.72 7.04
C GLU A 331 -9.42 -8.60 8.31
N HIS A 332 -9.34 -9.93 8.14
CA HIS A 332 -9.13 -10.86 9.27
C HIS A 332 -7.77 -10.66 9.93
N LEU A 333 -6.71 -10.47 9.14
CA LEU A 333 -5.37 -10.19 9.66
C LEU A 333 -5.33 -8.85 10.40
N ASP A 334 -5.93 -7.80 9.86
CA ASP A 334 -6.04 -6.47 10.47
C ASP A 334 -6.82 -6.50 11.79
N ALA A 335 -7.83 -7.37 11.89
CA ALA A 335 -8.59 -7.58 13.12
C ALA A 335 -7.79 -8.34 14.20
N GLY A 336 -6.63 -8.90 13.87
CA GLY A 336 -5.84 -9.75 14.76
C GLY A 336 -6.51 -11.11 15.03
N GLU A 337 -7.47 -11.50 14.21
CA GLU A 337 -8.08 -12.82 14.25
C GLU A 337 -7.13 -13.81 13.56
N ALA A 338 -6.89 -14.98 14.21
CA ALA A 338 -6.17 -16.05 13.53
C ALA A 338 -6.99 -16.43 12.29
N ALA A 339 -6.46 -16.15 11.10
CA ALA A 339 -7.14 -16.48 9.86
C ALA A 339 -7.61 -17.92 9.95
N LYS A 340 -8.91 -18.14 9.84
CA LYS A 340 -9.48 -19.48 9.77
C LYS A 340 -8.76 -20.15 8.62
N LYS A 341 -7.98 -21.21 8.92
CA LYS A 341 -7.16 -21.93 7.98
C LYS A 341 -7.89 -22.07 6.66
N HIS A 342 -7.59 -21.23 5.69
CA HIS A 342 -7.74 -21.57 4.30
C HIS A 342 -6.74 -22.70 4.10
N LYS A 343 -7.26 -23.91 4.06
CA LYS A 343 -6.50 -25.14 4.03
C LYS A 343 -5.53 -25.13 2.87
N ILE A 344 -4.26 -24.89 3.14
CA ILE A 344 -3.25 -25.52 2.32
C ILE A 344 -3.43 -27.01 2.59
N SER A 345 -3.99 -27.73 1.63
CA SER A 345 -4.03 -29.20 1.67
C SER A 345 -2.57 -29.67 1.61
N ARG A 346 -2.01 -29.97 2.78
CA ARG A 346 -0.79 -30.77 2.84
C ARG A 346 -1.15 -32.15 2.32
N GLN A 347 -0.81 -32.43 1.08
CA GLN A 347 -0.57 -33.81 0.62
C GLN A 347 0.91 -34.00 0.41
#